data_0f873aba1efed0faaccbd99723bd5569
#
_entry.id   0f873aba1efed0faaccbd99723bd5569
#
_cell.length_a   1.000
_cell.length_b   1.000
_cell.length_c   1.000
_cell.angle_alpha   90.00
_cell.angle_beta   90.00
_cell.angle_gamma   90.00
#
_symmetry.space_group_name_H-M   'P 1'
#
loop_
_entity.id
_entity.type
_entity.pdbx_description
1 polymer ?
#
loop_
_entity_poly.entity_id
_entity_poly.type
_entity_poly.pdbx_seq_one_letter_code
_entity_poly.pdbx_strand_id
1 'polypeptide(L)'
;MDWIQLKTNLPYVTGYAESRIGGRSENQDSYGYADTPLGFLVTVCDGMGGGPGGKTASSIAVKEIVDSVNEANREETVSNILIKAVRRANLAIIQRGAEQPELQGMGSTCTVLLINENAATVAHVGDSRVYQLRGTQKIFRTFDHSMVFDLVKQKVITEEQARLSAQSNVITRALGIKTDLEVEVAECPYEKGDRFMLCTDGVHGTMDEKSLLKLVGDKNELQKVVTTLAMRIDSVGRNAGGGHDNLTLAVVETKCKSKLKEKMNKRMKLLVCSLCVLCFVSIAGNIFQCLINKENSEHSIKLDKISKLVYSQDTTTVSVASKLDSIRKIIIKGKEQ
;
A
#
# COMPACT_ATOMS: atom_id res chain seq x y z
N MET A 1 15.02 29.84 -4.37
CA MET A 1 13.89 28.89 -4.44
C MET A 1 14.51 27.53 -4.63
N ASP A 2 14.31 26.63 -3.68
CA ASP A 2 15.11 25.39 -3.61
C ASP A 2 14.37 24.16 -4.17
N TRP A 3 13.21 24.39 -4.80
CA TRP A 3 12.47 23.32 -5.47
C TRP A 3 12.95 23.12 -6.91
N ILE A 4 12.87 21.90 -7.38
CA ILE A 4 13.13 21.51 -8.77
C ILE A 4 11.97 20.70 -9.33
N GLN A 5 11.59 20.98 -10.58
CA GLN A 5 10.72 20.09 -11.32
C GLN A 5 11.52 18.88 -11.77
N LEU A 6 11.02 17.69 -11.44
CA LEU A 6 11.58 16.44 -11.93
C LEU A 6 11.19 16.27 -13.40
N LYS A 7 12.07 16.72 -14.30
CA LYS A 7 11.82 16.71 -15.75
C LYS A 7 11.71 15.29 -16.25
N THR A 8 10.64 14.99 -16.97
CA THR A 8 10.40 13.68 -17.58
C THR A 8 9.66 13.83 -18.91
N ASN A 9 9.97 12.95 -19.85
CA ASN A 9 9.25 12.80 -21.11
C ASN A 9 8.09 11.79 -21.03
N LEU A 10 7.92 11.13 -19.89
CA LEU A 10 6.91 10.12 -19.68
C LEU A 10 5.56 10.77 -19.34
N PRO A 11 4.50 10.56 -20.16
CA PRO A 11 3.25 11.32 -20.03
C PRO A 11 2.40 10.90 -18.81
N TYR A 12 2.75 9.82 -18.15
CA TYR A 12 1.96 9.25 -17.06
C TYR A 12 2.38 9.69 -15.65
N VAL A 13 3.40 10.54 -15.52
CA VAL A 13 3.86 11.10 -14.25
C VAL A 13 4.21 12.58 -14.34
N THR A 14 4.19 13.26 -13.20
CA THR A 14 4.81 14.57 -12.98
C THR A 14 5.35 14.60 -11.57
N GLY A 15 6.46 15.28 -11.35
CA GLY A 15 7.10 15.30 -10.03
C GLY A 15 7.80 16.61 -9.72
N TYR A 16 7.94 16.89 -8.43
CA TYR A 16 8.72 17.98 -7.88
C TYR A 16 9.49 17.51 -6.66
N ALA A 17 10.68 18.05 -6.44
CA ALA A 17 11.50 17.80 -5.27
C ALA A 17 11.97 19.11 -4.66
N GLU A 18 12.25 19.08 -3.37
CA GLU A 18 12.90 20.14 -2.62
C GLU A 18 13.82 19.53 -1.58
N SER A 19 15.02 20.13 -1.41
CA SER A 19 16.00 19.71 -0.41
C SER A 19 16.55 20.96 0.27
N ARG A 20 16.57 20.96 1.60
CA ARG A 20 17.05 22.08 2.43
C ARG A 20 18.04 21.60 3.47
N ILE A 21 18.98 22.46 3.77
CA ILE A 21 20.01 22.20 4.78
C ILE A 21 19.44 22.16 6.21
N GLY A 22 18.26 22.77 6.44
CA GLY A 22 17.71 22.89 7.78
C GLY A 22 18.58 23.77 8.69
N GLY A 23 18.80 23.29 9.91
CA GLY A 23 19.66 23.95 10.91
C GLY A 23 21.07 23.37 11.00
N ARG A 24 21.46 22.50 10.06
CA ARG A 24 22.80 21.90 10.01
C ARG A 24 23.80 22.77 9.28
N SER A 25 25.09 22.45 9.39
CA SER A 25 26.18 23.12 8.67
C SER A 25 26.35 22.61 7.22
N GLU A 26 25.89 21.41 6.95
CA GLU A 26 25.97 20.75 5.64
C GLU A 26 24.66 19.99 5.35
N ASN A 27 24.29 19.91 4.08
CA ASN A 27 23.19 19.07 3.64
C ASN A 27 23.73 17.71 3.20
N GLN A 28 23.56 16.70 4.05
CA GLN A 28 24.00 15.32 3.81
C GLN A 28 22.96 14.49 3.05
N ASP A 29 21.74 15.01 2.88
CA ASP A 29 20.75 14.42 1.99
C ASP A 29 21.19 14.53 0.53
N SER A 30 20.78 13.53 -0.27
CA SER A 30 20.89 13.55 -1.73
C SER A 30 19.63 12.99 -2.36
N TYR A 31 19.30 13.48 -3.55
CA TYR A 31 18.24 12.88 -4.36
C TYR A 31 18.64 12.84 -5.83
N GLY A 32 18.01 11.94 -6.59
CA GLY A 32 18.21 11.83 -8.02
C GLY A 32 16.94 11.32 -8.70
N TYR A 33 16.87 11.58 -9.98
CA TYR A 33 15.78 11.10 -10.83
C TYR A 33 16.25 10.90 -12.26
N ALA A 34 15.58 10.01 -13.00
CA ALA A 34 15.87 9.76 -14.41
C ALA A 34 14.66 9.14 -15.13
N ASP A 35 14.52 9.45 -16.42
CA ASP A 35 13.77 8.60 -17.33
C ASP A 35 14.67 7.42 -17.71
N THR A 36 14.30 6.23 -17.25
CA THR A 36 15.06 5.00 -17.51
C THR A 36 14.33 4.13 -18.53
N PRO A 37 15.01 3.13 -19.13
CA PRO A 37 14.35 2.15 -19.98
C PRO A 37 13.21 1.37 -19.31
N LEU A 38 13.14 1.39 -17.97
CA LEU A 38 12.15 0.67 -17.18
C LEU A 38 10.99 1.55 -16.69
N GLY A 39 11.12 2.87 -16.76
CA GLY A 39 10.15 3.84 -16.29
C GLY A 39 10.79 5.06 -15.62
N PHE A 40 10.00 5.88 -14.95
CA PHE A 40 10.46 7.03 -14.21
C PHE A 40 11.01 6.63 -12.85
N LEU A 41 12.29 6.91 -12.62
CA LEU A 41 13.02 6.62 -11.40
C LEU A 41 13.17 7.89 -10.55
N VAL A 42 12.92 7.78 -9.26
CA VAL A 42 13.26 8.79 -8.24
C VAL A 42 13.88 8.08 -7.04
N THR A 43 14.95 8.65 -6.49
CA THR A 43 15.59 8.17 -5.27
C THR A 43 15.92 9.31 -4.34
N VAL A 44 15.75 9.08 -3.02
CA VAL A 44 16.10 9.99 -1.93
C VAL A 44 16.90 9.21 -0.90
N CYS A 45 18.05 9.77 -0.50
CA CYS A 45 19.03 9.15 0.37
C CYS A 45 19.45 10.15 1.45
N ASP A 46 19.42 9.74 2.70
CA ASP A 46 19.91 10.49 3.85
C ASP A 46 21.27 9.95 4.25
N GLY A 47 22.27 10.81 4.23
CA GLY A 47 23.65 10.43 4.49
C GLY A 47 24.03 10.57 5.96
N MET A 48 24.63 9.53 6.51
CA MET A 48 25.11 9.47 7.88
C MET A 48 26.62 9.23 7.94
N GLY A 49 27.23 9.83 8.92
CA GLY A 49 28.69 9.76 9.15
C GLY A 49 29.23 11.16 9.43
N GLY A 50 30.00 11.33 10.47
CA GLY A 50 30.56 12.62 10.84
C GLY A 50 31.36 13.29 9.70
N GLY A 51 31.30 14.64 9.61
CA GLY A 51 32.01 15.39 8.58
C GLY A 51 31.54 15.07 7.15
N PRO A 52 32.44 14.97 6.16
CA PRO A 52 32.07 14.82 4.75
C PRO A 52 31.51 13.42 4.38
N GLY A 53 31.53 12.48 5.31
CA GLY A 53 31.17 11.08 5.03
C GLY A 53 29.71 10.92 4.64
N GLY A 54 28.77 11.56 5.35
CA GLY A 54 27.34 11.45 5.08
C GLY A 54 26.99 11.92 3.67
N LYS A 55 27.44 13.12 3.29
CA LYS A 55 27.20 13.66 1.93
C LYS A 55 27.80 12.80 0.84
N THR A 56 29.00 12.26 1.08
CA THR A 56 29.67 11.36 0.13
C THR A 56 28.86 10.07 -0.05
N ALA A 57 28.41 9.45 1.06
CA ALA A 57 27.64 8.21 1.02
C ALA A 57 26.30 8.37 0.29
N SER A 58 25.52 9.41 0.64
CA SER A 58 24.22 9.65 -0.02
C SER A 58 24.37 9.97 -1.52
N SER A 59 25.43 10.71 -1.90
CA SER A 59 25.71 11.03 -3.30
C SER A 59 26.12 9.80 -4.10
N ILE A 60 26.96 8.92 -3.53
CA ILE A 60 27.31 7.62 -4.16
C ILE A 60 26.04 6.75 -4.29
N ALA A 61 25.21 6.68 -3.24
CA ALA A 61 23.98 5.90 -3.30
C ALA A 61 23.08 6.33 -4.47
N VAL A 62 22.80 7.63 -4.57
CA VAL A 62 21.99 8.18 -5.66
C VAL A 62 22.59 7.85 -7.03
N LYS A 63 23.88 8.11 -7.22
CA LYS A 63 24.57 7.89 -8.50
C LYS A 63 24.51 6.42 -8.92
N GLU A 64 24.94 5.51 -8.05
CA GLU A 64 25.00 4.08 -8.35
C GLU A 64 23.62 3.48 -8.62
N ILE A 65 22.58 3.93 -7.92
CA ILE A 65 21.20 3.49 -8.15
C ILE A 65 20.72 3.93 -9.54
N VAL A 66 20.89 5.21 -9.87
CA VAL A 66 20.47 5.76 -11.16
C VAL A 66 21.22 5.06 -12.30
N ASP A 67 22.54 4.94 -12.21
CA ASP A 67 23.38 4.29 -13.24
C ASP A 67 22.99 2.82 -13.40
N SER A 68 22.84 2.08 -12.29
CA SER A 68 22.48 0.66 -12.33
C SER A 68 21.12 0.39 -12.98
N VAL A 69 20.12 1.25 -12.73
CA VAL A 69 18.78 1.09 -13.33
C VAL A 69 18.81 1.47 -14.82
N ASN A 70 19.60 2.47 -15.22
CA ASN A 70 19.78 2.82 -16.63
C ASN A 70 20.46 1.71 -17.45
N GLU A 71 21.41 1.00 -16.83
CA GLU A 71 22.18 -0.10 -17.45
C GLU A 71 21.45 -1.45 -17.41
N ALA A 72 20.30 -1.53 -16.73
CA ALA A 72 19.64 -2.79 -16.41
C ALA A 72 19.08 -3.54 -17.62
N ASN A 73 19.20 -4.86 -17.59
CA ASN A 73 18.56 -5.73 -18.57
C ASN A 73 17.03 -5.77 -18.33
N ARG A 74 16.26 -5.51 -19.40
CA ARG A 74 14.78 -5.50 -19.36
C ARG A 74 14.13 -6.88 -19.19
N GLU A 75 14.89 -7.96 -19.27
CA GLU A 75 14.38 -9.32 -19.08
C GLU A 75 14.16 -9.66 -17.60
N GLU A 76 14.82 -8.94 -16.69
CA GLU A 76 14.63 -9.12 -15.26
C GLU A 76 13.39 -8.37 -14.74
N THR A 77 12.86 -8.84 -13.60
CA THR A 77 11.80 -8.12 -12.90
C THR A 77 12.32 -6.81 -12.32
N VAL A 78 11.49 -5.76 -12.32
CA VAL A 78 11.84 -4.46 -11.76
C VAL A 78 12.29 -4.60 -10.29
N SER A 79 11.64 -5.43 -9.52
CA SER A 79 12.01 -5.70 -8.11
C SER A 79 13.45 -6.21 -7.98
N ASN A 80 13.86 -7.19 -8.80
CA ASN A 80 15.22 -7.72 -8.78
C ASN A 80 16.25 -6.68 -9.21
N ILE A 81 15.92 -5.87 -10.22
CA ILE A 81 16.78 -4.78 -10.69
C ILE A 81 17.01 -3.76 -9.58
N LEU A 82 15.95 -3.34 -8.87
CA LEU A 82 16.11 -2.40 -7.76
C LEU A 82 16.91 -2.98 -6.60
N ILE A 83 16.72 -4.27 -6.26
CA ILE A 83 17.54 -4.93 -5.23
C ILE A 83 19.03 -4.91 -5.63
N LYS A 84 19.36 -5.25 -6.88
CA LYS A 84 20.72 -5.23 -7.39
C LYS A 84 21.31 -3.82 -7.38
N ALA A 85 20.53 -2.81 -7.79
CA ALA A 85 20.96 -1.42 -7.81
C ALA A 85 21.32 -0.90 -6.40
N VAL A 86 20.45 -1.18 -5.40
CA VAL A 86 20.70 -0.79 -4.01
C VAL A 86 21.90 -1.53 -3.42
N ARG A 87 22.06 -2.83 -3.73
CA ARG A 87 23.25 -3.60 -3.30
C ARG A 87 24.54 -3.11 -3.97
N ARG A 88 24.51 -2.74 -5.24
CA ARG A 88 25.65 -2.12 -5.92
C ARG A 88 26.06 -0.80 -5.24
N ALA A 89 25.08 0.05 -4.92
CA ALA A 89 25.31 1.28 -4.19
C ALA A 89 25.94 1.01 -2.80
N ASN A 90 25.44 0.02 -2.08
CA ASN A 90 26.00 -0.41 -0.79
C ASN A 90 27.49 -0.79 -0.90
N LEU A 91 27.82 -1.61 -1.87
CA LEU A 91 29.22 -2.04 -2.09
C LEU A 91 30.12 -0.86 -2.49
N ALA A 92 29.64 0.06 -3.32
CA ALA A 92 30.40 1.25 -3.72
C ALA A 92 30.71 2.18 -2.53
N ILE A 93 29.77 2.33 -1.58
CA ILE A 93 30.00 3.10 -0.35
C ILE A 93 31.05 2.40 0.53
N ILE A 94 30.92 1.09 0.74
CA ILE A 94 31.90 0.31 1.53
C ILE A 94 33.30 0.42 0.91
N GLN A 95 33.40 0.26 -0.40
CA GLN A 95 34.68 0.37 -1.11
C GLN A 95 35.29 1.77 -0.95
N ARG A 96 34.51 2.82 -1.10
CA ARG A 96 34.99 4.20 -0.93
C ARG A 96 35.48 4.47 0.49
N GLY A 97 34.78 3.97 1.52
CA GLY A 97 35.21 4.09 2.92
C GLY A 97 36.48 3.29 3.22
N ALA A 98 36.73 2.19 2.51
CA ALA A 98 37.98 1.43 2.62
C ALA A 98 39.17 2.12 1.91
N GLU A 99 38.92 2.84 0.81
CA GLU A 99 39.95 3.60 0.06
C GLU A 99 40.36 4.91 0.76
N GLN A 100 39.45 5.51 1.53
CA GLN A 100 39.64 6.81 2.18
C GLN A 100 39.33 6.70 3.68
N PRO A 101 40.35 6.63 4.56
CA PRO A 101 40.17 6.41 6.00
C PRO A 101 39.29 7.47 6.70
N GLU A 102 39.29 8.70 6.21
CA GLU A 102 38.44 9.80 6.70
C GLU A 102 36.95 9.61 6.43
N LEU A 103 36.61 8.69 5.53
CA LEU A 103 35.23 8.30 5.18
C LEU A 103 34.82 6.95 5.79
N GLN A 104 35.64 6.35 6.60
CA GLN A 104 35.38 5.06 7.21
C GLN A 104 34.12 5.13 8.08
N GLY A 105 33.21 4.17 7.90
CA GLY A 105 31.95 4.09 8.63
C GLY A 105 30.86 5.02 8.11
N MET A 106 31.08 5.72 6.99
CA MET A 106 30.02 6.46 6.33
C MET A 106 28.92 5.51 5.85
N GLY A 107 27.68 5.98 5.87
CA GLY A 107 26.53 5.22 5.41
C GLY A 107 25.43 6.11 4.85
N SER A 108 24.39 5.50 4.37
CA SER A 108 23.22 6.23 3.89
C SER A 108 21.95 5.39 4.02
N THR A 109 20.81 6.04 4.22
CA THR A 109 19.51 5.44 3.91
C THR A 109 19.33 5.39 2.41
N CYS A 110 18.28 4.72 1.95
CA CYS A 110 17.90 4.69 0.56
C CYS A 110 16.40 4.47 0.41
N THR A 111 15.73 5.34 -0.32
CA THR A 111 14.38 5.12 -0.86
C THR A 111 14.42 5.25 -2.37
N VAL A 112 13.82 4.29 -3.07
CA VAL A 112 13.73 4.25 -4.52
C VAL A 112 12.29 4.05 -4.93
N LEU A 113 11.82 4.83 -5.89
CA LEU A 113 10.55 4.70 -6.55
C LEU A 113 10.77 4.59 -8.05
N LEU A 114 10.33 3.50 -8.67
CA LEU A 114 10.27 3.35 -10.11
C LEU A 114 8.83 3.21 -10.53
N ILE A 115 8.34 4.14 -11.35
CA ILE A 115 6.97 4.12 -11.88
C ILE A 115 7.00 3.82 -13.36
N ASN A 116 6.25 2.80 -13.77
CA ASN A 116 5.95 2.53 -15.18
C ASN A 116 4.45 2.25 -15.36
N GLU A 117 3.99 2.05 -16.57
CA GLU A 117 2.56 1.80 -16.85
C GLU A 117 1.99 0.57 -16.13
N ASN A 118 2.82 -0.38 -15.69
CA ASN A 118 2.36 -1.59 -15.03
C ASN A 118 2.07 -1.35 -13.54
N ALA A 119 3.03 -0.76 -12.83
CA ALA A 119 2.97 -0.52 -11.39
C ALA A 119 3.97 0.56 -10.96
N ALA A 120 3.91 0.97 -9.70
CA ALA A 120 5.00 1.62 -9.02
C ALA A 120 5.73 0.56 -8.18
N THR A 121 7.06 0.48 -8.31
CA THR A 121 7.90 -0.40 -7.50
C THR A 121 8.72 0.45 -6.55
N VAL A 122 8.63 0.14 -5.27
CA VAL A 122 9.36 0.82 -4.18
C VAL A 122 10.42 -0.12 -3.65
N ALA A 123 11.65 0.39 -3.47
CA ALA A 123 12.68 -0.30 -2.70
C ALA A 123 13.22 0.64 -1.62
N HIS A 124 13.55 0.12 -0.43
CA HIS A 124 14.11 0.96 0.62
C HIS A 124 15.01 0.21 1.60
N VAL A 125 15.89 0.99 2.23
CA VAL A 125 16.76 0.63 3.36
C VAL A 125 16.91 1.84 4.26
N GLY A 126 16.72 1.68 5.56
CA GLY A 126 16.81 2.75 6.55
C GLY A 126 15.45 3.24 7.02
N ASP A 127 15.39 4.47 7.49
CA ASP A 127 14.21 5.13 8.05
C ASP A 127 13.66 6.28 7.19
N SER A 128 14.30 6.61 6.07
CA SER A 128 13.66 7.42 5.02
C SER A 128 12.45 6.70 4.46
N ARG A 129 11.37 7.41 4.15
CA ARG A 129 10.07 6.80 3.87
C ARG A 129 9.58 7.05 2.45
N VAL A 130 8.82 6.09 1.94
CA VAL A 130 7.97 6.24 0.75
C VAL A 130 6.51 6.08 1.17
N TYR A 131 5.69 7.05 0.78
CA TYR A 131 4.24 7.02 0.96
C TYR A 131 3.54 6.96 -0.39
N GLN A 132 2.45 6.21 -0.50
CA GLN A 132 1.46 6.33 -1.57
C GLN A 132 0.16 6.87 -0.98
N LEU A 133 -0.34 7.97 -1.55
CA LEU A 133 -1.57 8.63 -1.13
C LEU A 133 -2.58 8.66 -2.27
N ARG A 134 -3.85 8.50 -1.91
CA ARG A 134 -5.00 8.81 -2.76
C ARG A 134 -5.83 9.91 -2.11
N GLY A 135 -5.71 11.14 -2.60
CA GLY A 135 -6.11 12.30 -1.83
C GLY A 135 -5.33 12.32 -0.50
N THR A 136 -6.04 12.41 0.63
CA THR A 136 -5.44 12.40 1.97
C THR A 136 -5.35 11.00 2.59
N GLN A 137 -5.80 9.96 1.88
CA GLN A 137 -5.77 8.59 2.37
C GLN A 137 -4.41 7.93 2.09
N LYS A 138 -3.78 7.41 3.14
CA LYS A 138 -2.59 6.57 3.03
C LYS A 138 -2.96 5.20 2.46
N ILE A 139 -2.44 4.88 1.27
CA ILE A 139 -2.63 3.59 0.60
C ILE A 139 -1.50 2.63 0.96
N PHE A 140 -0.25 3.17 1.00
CA PHE A 140 0.95 2.42 1.31
C PHE A 140 1.95 3.31 2.03
N ARG A 141 2.80 2.72 2.85
CA ARG A 141 3.99 3.34 3.43
C ARG A 141 5.06 2.27 3.69
N THR A 142 6.34 2.61 3.51
CA THR A 142 7.47 1.80 3.98
C THR A 142 7.54 1.82 5.51
N PHE A 143 8.08 0.76 6.10
CA PHE A 143 8.33 0.70 7.55
C PHE A 143 9.81 0.93 7.83
N ASP A 144 10.10 1.83 8.78
CA ASP A 144 11.46 2.19 9.12
C ASP A 144 12.26 0.98 9.63
N HIS A 145 13.51 0.89 9.20
CA HIS A 145 14.48 -0.05 9.76
C HIS A 145 15.16 0.60 10.97
N SER A 146 14.42 0.75 12.05
CA SER A 146 14.92 1.32 13.31
C SER A 146 14.49 0.47 14.50
N MET A 147 15.25 0.58 15.59
CA MET A 147 14.97 -0.18 16.82
C MET A 147 13.56 0.09 17.35
N VAL A 148 13.13 1.34 17.34
CA VAL A 148 11.80 1.72 17.85
C VAL A 148 10.67 1.22 16.95
N PHE A 149 10.88 1.15 15.64
CA PHE A 149 9.88 0.61 14.72
C PHE A 149 9.76 -0.91 14.78
N ASP A 150 10.82 -1.62 15.16
CA ASP A 150 10.72 -3.07 15.46
C ASP A 150 9.79 -3.30 16.65
N LEU A 151 9.79 -2.42 17.66
CA LEU A 151 8.83 -2.46 18.78
C LEU A 151 7.40 -2.10 18.34
N VAL A 152 7.24 -1.19 17.38
CA VAL A 152 5.93 -0.87 16.78
C VAL A 152 5.37 -2.09 16.02
N LYS A 153 6.19 -2.76 15.21
CA LYS A 153 5.82 -4.00 14.50
C LYS A 153 5.34 -5.09 15.47
N GLN A 154 6.00 -5.21 16.63
CA GLN A 154 5.63 -6.12 17.71
C GLN A 154 4.44 -5.64 18.56
N LYS A 155 3.86 -4.45 18.27
CA LYS A 155 2.77 -3.82 19.02
C LYS A 155 3.10 -3.53 20.48
N VAL A 156 4.37 -3.37 20.83
CA VAL A 156 4.84 -3.00 22.18
C VAL A 156 4.63 -1.51 22.44
N ILE A 157 4.88 -0.67 21.43
CA ILE A 157 4.68 0.77 21.46
C ILE A 157 3.89 1.23 20.24
N THR A 158 3.30 2.43 20.33
CA THR A 158 2.62 3.11 19.22
C THR A 158 3.63 3.84 18.33
N GLU A 159 3.27 4.16 17.09
CA GLU A 159 4.11 4.98 16.20
C GLU A 159 4.41 6.37 16.78
N GLU A 160 3.45 6.96 17.50
CA GLU A 160 3.65 8.24 18.17
C GLU A 160 4.67 8.13 19.31
N GLN A 161 4.62 7.06 20.10
CA GLN A 161 5.65 6.80 21.12
C GLN A 161 7.03 6.57 20.50
N ALA A 162 7.10 5.84 19.36
CA ALA A 162 8.35 5.65 18.62
C ALA A 162 8.93 6.99 18.14
N ARG A 163 8.09 7.85 17.54
CA ARG A 163 8.49 9.18 17.06
C ARG A 163 9.04 10.10 18.17
N LEU A 164 8.47 10.02 19.36
CA LEU A 164 8.88 10.84 20.53
C LEU A 164 10.01 10.19 21.34
N SER A 165 10.46 9.01 20.97
CA SER A 165 11.54 8.31 21.68
C SER A 165 12.89 8.98 21.47
N ALA A 166 13.70 9.03 22.51
CA ALA A 166 15.10 9.48 22.41
C ALA A 166 15.97 8.57 21.49
N GLN A 167 15.48 7.37 21.18
CA GLN A 167 16.14 6.42 20.28
C GLN A 167 15.49 6.37 18.89
N SER A 168 14.65 7.34 18.54
CA SER A 168 13.95 7.40 17.23
C SER A 168 14.91 7.36 16.05
N ASN A 169 16.12 7.92 16.19
CA ASN A 169 17.13 8.01 15.13
C ASN A 169 18.11 6.80 15.11
N VAL A 170 17.86 5.75 15.92
CA VAL A 170 18.73 4.56 15.91
C VAL A 170 18.26 3.59 14.85
N ILE A 171 18.88 3.68 13.66
CA ILE A 171 18.58 2.80 12.54
C ILE A 171 19.30 1.46 12.68
N THR A 172 18.65 0.39 12.21
CA THR A 172 19.17 -0.99 12.27
C THR A 172 19.74 -1.47 10.93
N ARG A 173 19.40 -0.78 9.84
CA ARG A 173 19.88 -1.07 8.48
C ARG A 173 20.23 0.22 7.75
N ALA A 174 21.41 0.23 7.11
CA ALA A 174 21.87 1.32 6.23
C ALA A 174 22.81 0.77 5.16
N LEU A 175 22.95 1.50 4.06
CA LEU A 175 23.98 1.30 3.07
C LEU A 175 25.36 1.67 3.66
N GLY A 176 26.40 1.01 3.22
CA GLY A 176 27.78 1.31 3.62
C GLY A 176 28.25 0.60 4.90
N ILE A 177 27.35 -0.10 5.63
CA ILE A 177 27.66 -0.67 6.95
C ILE A 177 27.97 -2.17 6.87
N LYS A 178 27.22 -2.94 6.09
CA LYS A 178 27.37 -4.40 5.94
C LYS A 178 27.32 -4.79 4.47
N THR A 179 28.15 -5.77 4.09
CA THR A 179 28.14 -6.30 2.70
C THR A 179 26.87 -7.06 2.39
N ASP A 180 26.35 -7.85 3.34
CA ASP A 180 25.07 -8.54 3.21
C ASP A 180 23.94 -7.60 3.62
N LEU A 181 23.31 -6.99 2.60
CA LEU A 181 22.25 -6.02 2.76
C LEU A 181 20.91 -6.61 2.32
N GLU A 182 19.96 -6.65 3.25
CA GLU A 182 18.56 -6.94 2.95
C GLU A 182 17.85 -5.67 2.48
N VAL A 183 17.26 -5.71 1.29
CA VAL A 183 16.51 -4.62 0.66
C VAL A 183 15.03 -4.98 0.69
N GLU A 184 14.19 -4.15 1.30
CA GLU A 184 12.74 -4.33 1.23
C GLU A 184 12.21 -3.77 -0.09
N VAL A 185 11.33 -4.54 -0.77
CA VAL A 185 10.72 -4.15 -2.05
C VAL A 185 9.22 -4.40 -2.01
N ALA A 186 8.46 -3.45 -2.54
CA ALA A 186 7.02 -3.56 -2.68
C ALA A 186 6.55 -3.10 -4.06
N GLU A 187 5.58 -3.82 -4.64
CA GLU A 187 4.91 -3.43 -5.87
C GLU A 187 3.56 -2.81 -5.55
N CYS A 188 3.38 -1.56 -5.93
CA CYS A 188 2.23 -0.73 -5.59
C CYS A 188 1.37 -0.45 -6.83
N PRO A 189 0.16 -1.02 -6.93
CA PRO A 189 -0.80 -0.63 -7.96
C PRO A 189 -1.32 0.78 -7.69
N TYR A 190 -1.37 1.63 -8.73
CA TYR A 190 -1.77 3.02 -8.58
C TYR A 190 -2.97 3.39 -9.45
N GLU A 191 -3.67 4.47 -9.07
CA GLU A 191 -4.73 5.13 -9.85
C GLU A 191 -4.28 6.53 -10.29
N LYS A 192 -5.01 7.10 -11.25
CA LYS A 192 -4.77 8.48 -11.67
C LYS A 192 -4.94 9.42 -10.47
N GLY A 193 -3.98 10.30 -10.26
CA GLY A 193 -3.96 11.26 -9.16
C GLY A 193 -3.41 10.70 -7.85
N ASP A 194 -2.96 9.45 -7.81
CA ASP A 194 -2.19 8.97 -6.66
C ASP A 194 -0.86 9.74 -6.60
N ARG A 195 -0.45 10.11 -5.38
CA ARG A 195 0.82 10.77 -5.11
C ARG A 195 1.75 9.84 -4.35
N PHE A 196 2.97 9.74 -4.83
CA PHE A 196 4.06 9.08 -4.14
C PHE A 196 4.99 10.14 -3.56
N MET A 197 5.22 10.11 -2.25
CA MET A 197 6.16 10.99 -1.58
C MET A 197 7.32 10.16 -1.04
N LEU A 198 8.54 10.52 -1.42
CA LEU A 198 9.78 10.04 -0.81
C LEU A 198 10.30 11.16 0.10
N CYS A 199 10.73 10.83 1.31
CA CYS A 199 11.25 11.84 2.22
C CYS A 199 12.23 11.28 3.24
N THR A 200 13.18 12.11 3.67
CA THR A 200 14.08 11.84 4.78
C THR A 200 13.40 12.05 6.14
N ASP A 201 14.03 11.64 7.21
CA ASP A 201 13.52 11.74 8.59
C ASP A 201 13.31 13.20 9.04
N GLY A 202 14.12 14.16 8.56
CA GLY A 202 13.90 15.59 8.78
C GLY A 202 12.52 16.08 8.37
N VAL A 203 11.84 15.36 7.47
CA VAL A 203 10.46 15.64 7.05
C VAL A 203 9.45 14.99 8.00
N HIS A 204 9.46 13.68 8.12
CA HIS A 204 8.46 12.93 8.87
C HIS A 204 8.69 12.92 10.40
N GLY A 205 9.90 13.20 10.85
CA GLY A 205 10.21 13.35 12.27
C GLY A 205 9.74 14.70 12.84
N THR A 206 9.69 15.74 12.01
CA THR A 206 9.33 17.11 12.43
C THR A 206 7.82 17.33 12.52
N MET A 207 7.01 16.58 11.76
CA MET A 207 5.56 16.75 11.69
C MET A 207 4.85 15.42 11.92
N ASP A 208 3.68 15.44 12.58
CA ASP A 208 2.84 14.25 12.71
C ASP A 208 2.33 13.77 11.35
N GLU A 209 2.18 12.44 11.21
CA GLU A 209 1.84 11.82 9.94
C GLU A 209 0.51 12.35 9.38
N LYS A 210 -0.51 12.57 10.22
CA LYS A 210 -1.83 13.05 9.78
C LYS A 210 -1.75 14.42 9.12
N SER A 211 -1.00 15.34 9.72
CA SER A 211 -0.75 16.69 9.17
C SER A 211 0.06 16.62 7.88
N LEU A 212 1.08 15.76 7.82
CA LEU A 212 1.89 15.51 6.65
C LEU A 212 1.03 15.02 5.47
N LEU A 213 0.23 13.97 5.68
CA LEU A 213 -0.64 13.40 4.65
C LEU A 213 -1.70 14.39 4.17
N LYS A 214 -2.23 15.23 5.06
CA LYS A 214 -3.20 16.29 4.69
C LYS A 214 -2.57 17.32 3.74
N LEU A 215 -1.33 17.71 3.98
CA LEU A 215 -0.62 18.67 3.12
C LEU A 215 -0.26 18.04 1.77
N VAL A 216 0.27 16.83 1.76
CA VAL A 216 0.64 16.12 0.52
C VAL A 216 -0.59 15.81 -0.33
N GLY A 217 -1.72 15.48 0.30
CA GLY A 217 -2.99 15.18 -0.36
C GLY A 217 -3.81 16.41 -0.78
N ASP A 218 -3.33 17.63 -0.52
CA ASP A 218 -3.99 18.86 -0.92
C ASP A 218 -4.18 18.92 -2.45
N LYS A 219 -5.31 19.45 -2.90
CA LYS A 219 -5.67 19.57 -4.33
C LYS A 219 -4.90 20.66 -5.08
N ASN A 220 -4.06 21.44 -4.39
CA ASN A 220 -3.22 22.43 -5.02
C ASN A 220 -2.24 21.81 -6.03
N GLU A 221 -1.67 22.65 -6.89
CA GLU A 221 -0.62 22.25 -7.82
C GLU A 221 0.55 21.59 -7.05
N LEU A 222 1.11 20.54 -7.61
CA LEU A 222 2.10 19.71 -6.95
C LEU A 222 3.35 20.51 -6.51
N GLN A 223 3.80 21.47 -7.33
CA GLN A 223 4.87 22.38 -6.98
C GLN A 223 4.57 23.15 -5.69
N LYS A 224 3.37 23.74 -5.60
CA LYS A 224 2.94 24.50 -4.42
C LYS A 224 2.85 23.62 -3.17
N VAL A 225 2.42 22.36 -3.34
CA VAL A 225 2.37 21.38 -2.24
C VAL A 225 3.77 21.12 -1.71
N VAL A 226 4.74 20.80 -2.57
CA VAL A 226 6.13 20.52 -2.20
C VAL A 226 6.75 21.71 -1.49
N THR A 227 6.64 22.90 -2.08
CA THR A 227 7.22 24.14 -1.48
C THR A 227 6.57 24.47 -0.14
N THR A 228 5.22 24.40 -0.04
CA THR A 228 4.52 24.71 1.22
C THR A 228 4.92 23.73 2.31
N LEU A 229 5.05 22.45 1.98
CA LEU A 229 5.45 21.41 2.92
C LEU A 229 6.87 21.65 3.44
N ALA A 230 7.84 21.85 2.54
CA ALA A 230 9.24 22.13 2.91
C ALA A 230 9.36 23.40 3.77
N MET A 231 8.68 24.49 3.38
CA MET A 231 8.68 25.74 4.15
C MET A 231 8.10 25.54 5.55
N ARG A 232 7.02 24.77 5.68
CA ARG A 232 6.35 24.55 6.96
C ARG A 232 7.22 23.72 7.90
N ILE A 233 7.85 22.66 7.40
CA ILE A 233 8.76 21.81 8.17
C ILE A 233 9.97 22.65 8.68
N ASP A 234 10.61 23.38 7.78
CA ASP A 234 11.74 24.23 8.09
C ASP A 234 11.37 25.34 9.12
N SER A 235 10.15 25.90 9.02
CA SER A 235 9.63 26.85 10.01
C SER A 235 9.40 26.21 11.38
N VAL A 236 8.86 24.99 11.43
CA VAL A 236 8.65 24.25 12.70
C VAL A 236 10.01 23.99 13.36
N GLY A 237 11.00 23.52 12.60
CA GLY A 237 12.35 23.26 13.11
C GLY A 237 13.02 24.53 13.65
N ARG A 238 12.93 25.67 12.95
CA ARG A 238 13.45 26.95 13.43
C ARG A 238 12.76 27.43 14.70
N ASN A 239 11.43 27.27 14.79
CA ASN A 239 10.67 27.70 15.98
C ASN A 239 10.94 26.79 17.19
N ALA A 240 11.40 25.53 16.97
CA ALA A 240 11.82 24.62 18.02
C ALA A 240 13.27 24.88 18.54
N GLY A 241 13.87 25.98 18.18
CA GLY A 241 15.23 26.38 18.63
C GLY A 241 16.30 26.24 17.56
N GLY A 242 15.97 25.89 16.34
CA GLY A 242 16.91 25.62 15.25
C GLY A 242 17.69 24.32 15.43
N GLY A 243 18.69 24.08 14.60
CA GLY A 243 19.50 22.87 14.66
C GLY A 243 18.77 21.61 14.16
N HIS A 244 17.58 21.78 13.57
CA HIS A 244 16.81 20.70 12.96
C HIS A 244 17.53 20.10 11.75
N ASP A 245 17.16 18.87 11.40
CA ASP A 245 17.86 18.09 10.38
C ASP A 245 17.73 18.64 8.97
N ASN A 246 18.59 18.11 8.09
CA ASN A 246 18.39 18.23 6.65
C ASN A 246 16.99 17.71 6.31
N LEU A 247 16.34 18.32 5.34
CA LEU A 247 15.03 17.88 4.91
C LEU A 247 14.98 17.78 3.39
N THR A 248 14.70 16.59 2.92
CA THR A 248 14.55 16.30 1.48
C THR A 248 13.25 15.55 1.23
N LEU A 249 12.50 16.04 0.26
CA LEU A 249 11.28 15.38 -0.19
C LEU A 249 11.15 15.45 -1.70
N ALA A 250 10.61 14.39 -2.28
CA ALA A 250 10.19 14.32 -3.67
C ALA A 250 8.75 13.82 -3.72
N VAL A 251 7.89 14.48 -4.50
CA VAL A 251 6.51 14.05 -4.70
C VAL A 251 6.26 13.84 -6.19
N VAL A 252 5.77 12.64 -6.53
CA VAL A 252 5.42 12.24 -7.90
C VAL A 252 3.93 11.96 -7.95
N GLU A 253 3.22 12.58 -8.90
CA GLU A 253 1.80 12.36 -9.13
C GLU A 253 1.58 11.58 -10.43
N THR A 254 0.74 10.54 -10.36
CA THR A 254 0.39 9.71 -11.51
C THR A 254 -0.73 10.34 -12.34
N LYS A 255 -0.60 10.29 -13.67
CA LYS A 255 -1.58 10.86 -14.61
C LYS A 255 -2.51 9.81 -15.25
N CYS A 256 -2.25 8.54 -15.01
CA CYS A 256 -3.05 7.41 -15.47
C CYS A 256 -3.23 6.37 -14.36
N LYS A 257 -3.88 5.27 -14.70
CA LYS A 257 -4.05 4.09 -13.84
C LYS A 257 -3.11 2.99 -14.29
N SER A 258 -2.49 2.29 -13.35
CA SER A 258 -1.59 1.18 -13.64
C SER A 258 -2.33 -0.05 -14.20
N LYS A 259 -1.68 -0.78 -15.10
CA LYS A 259 -2.21 -2.04 -15.66
C LYS A 259 -2.44 -3.09 -14.56
N LEU A 260 -1.59 -3.13 -13.53
CA LEU A 260 -1.76 -4.00 -12.38
C LEU A 260 -3.07 -3.70 -11.63
N LYS A 261 -3.37 -2.42 -11.39
CA LYS A 261 -4.62 -2.00 -10.75
C LYS A 261 -5.85 -2.34 -11.59
N GLU A 262 -5.77 -2.21 -12.90
CA GLU A 262 -6.85 -2.61 -13.81
C GLU A 262 -7.12 -4.10 -13.75
N LYS A 263 -6.07 -4.92 -13.74
CA LYS A 263 -6.16 -6.38 -13.62
C LYS A 263 -6.77 -6.80 -12.29
N MET A 264 -6.36 -6.16 -11.19
CA MET A 264 -6.94 -6.38 -9.86
C MET A 264 -8.44 -6.03 -9.82
N ASN A 265 -8.83 -4.89 -10.38
CA ASN A 265 -10.23 -4.48 -10.42
C ASN A 265 -11.10 -5.44 -11.27
N LYS A 266 -10.59 -5.96 -12.40
CA LYS A 266 -11.29 -6.97 -13.20
C LYS A 266 -11.49 -8.27 -12.42
N ARG A 267 -10.45 -8.76 -11.73
CA ARG A 267 -10.54 -9.95 -10.87
C ARG A 267 -11.53 -9.76 -9.72
N MET A 268 -11.51 -8.62 -9.06
CA MET A 268 -12.45 -8.30 -7.97
C MET A 268 -13.90 -8.27 -8.47
N LYS A 269 -14.17 -7.63 -9.61
CA LYS A 269 -15.50 -7.65 -10.24
C LYS A 269 -15.98 -9.06 -10.54
N LEU A 270 -15.11 -9.91 -11.12
CA LEU A 270 -15.45 -11.31 -11.41
C LEU A 270 -15.78 -12.08 -10.12
N LEU A 271 -15.01 -11.90 -9.07
CA LEU A 271 -15.22 -12.54 -7.77
C LEU A 271 -16.53 -12.10 -7.13
N VAL A 272 -16.84 -10.80 -7.14
CA VAL A 272 -18.13 -10.27 -6.65
C VAL A 272 -19.29 -10.84 -7.46
N CYS A 273 -19.20 -10.87 -8.79
CA CYS A 273 -20.23 -11.47 -9.63
C CYS A 273 -20.45 -12.96 -9.31
N SER A 274 -19.38 -13.74 -9.13
CA SER A 274 -19.49 -15.15 -8.77
C SER A 274 -20.14 -15.37 -7.41
N LEU A 275 -19.81 -14.55 -6.41
CA LEU A 275 -20.45 -14.56 -5.09
C LEU A 275 -21.95 -14.22 -5.17
N CYS A 276 -22.31 -13.20 -5.96
CA CYS A 276 -23.72 -12.86 -6.20
C CYS A 276 -24.49 -14.03 -6.80
N VAL A 277 -23.93 -14.72 -7.82
CA VAL A 277 -24.57 -15.89 -8.43
C VAL A 277 -24.77 -16.99 -7.39
N LEU A 278 -23.77 -17.29 -6.57
CA LEU A 278 -23.89 -18.29 -5.49
C LEU A 278 -24.98 -17.93 -4.47
N CYS A 279 -25.07 -16.67 -4.10
CA CYS A 279 -26.14 -16.16 -3.22
C CYS A 279 -27.52 -16.37 -3.87
N PHE A 280 -27.69 -16.02 -5.15
CA PHE A 280 -28.96 -16.25 -5.87
C PHE A 280 -29.35 -17.71 -5.94
N VAL A 281 -28.41 -18.60 -6.25
CA VAL A 281 -28.64 -20.06 -6.28
C VAL A 281 -29.06 -20.57 -4.89
N SER A 282 -28.41 -20.12 -3.82
CA SER A 282 -28.76 -20.50 -2.45
C SER A 282 -30.16 -20.00 -2.06
N ILE A 283 -30.52 -18.76 -2.40
CA ILE A 283 -31.85 -18.21 -2.13
C ILE A 283 -32.92 -18.98 -2.91
N ALA A 284 -32.68 -19.25 -4.21
CA ALA A 284 -33.59 -20.03 -5.04
C ALA A 284 -33.78 -21.47 -4.51
N GLY A 285 -32.70 -22.11 -4.06
CA GLY A 285 -32.76 -23.42 -3.40
C GLY A 285 -33.60 -23.42 -2.14
N ASN A 286 -33.42 -22.41 -1.28
CA ASN A 286 -34.20 -22.25 -0.05
C ASN A 286 -35.70 -22.03 -0.34
N ILE A 287 -36.03 -21.21 -1.34
CA ILE A 287 -37.43 -20.97 -1.77
C ILE A 287 -38.03 -22.28 -2.29
N PHE A 288 -37.29 -23.00 -3.16
CA PHE A 288 -37.74 -24.27 -3.71
C PHE A 288 -37.99 -25.33 -2.60
N GLN A 289 -37.07 -25.39 -1.62
CA GLN A 289 -37.24 -26.28 -0.47
C GLN A 289 -38.46 -25.90 0.39
N CYS A 290 -38.70 -24.62 0.55
CA CYS A 290 -39.87 -24.12 1.29
C CYS A 290 -41.19 -24.50 0.55
N LEU A 291 -41.22 -24.37 -0.77
CA LEU A 291 -42.39 -24.77 -1.57
C LEU A 291 -42.68 -26.29 -1.48
N ILE A 292 -41.62 -27.13 -1.61
CA ILE A 292 -41.76 -28.58 -1.42
C ILE A 292 -42.28 -28.93 -0.01
N ASN A 293 -41.72 -28.30 1.01
CA ASN A 293 -42.17 -28.56 2.39
C ASN A 293 -43.62 -28.15 2.62
N LYS A 294 -44.08 -27.06 2.01
CA LYS A 294 -45.46 -26.60 2.05
C LYS A 294 -46.39 -27.65 1.38
N GLU A 295 -46.05 -28.13 0.18
CA GLU A 295 -46.80 -29.13 -0.54
C GLU A 295 -46.87 -30.47 0.23
N ASN A 296 -45.75 -30.92 0.79
CA ASN A 296 -45.71 -32.13 1.63
C ASN A 296 -46.56 -31.99 2.92
N SER A 297 -46.56 -30.79 3.53
CA SER A 297 -47.41 -30.49 4.70
C SER A 297 -48.91 -30.58 4.35
N GLU A 298 -49.31 -30.00 3.20
CA GLU A 298 -50.71 -30.09 2.73
C GLU A 298 -51.14 -31.49 2.43
N HIS A 299 -50.25 -32.31 1.81
CA HIS A 299 -50.49 -33.73 1.58
C HIS A 299 -50.62 -34.51 2.89
N SER A 300 -49.76 -34.26 3.87
CA SER A 300 -49.82 -34.89 5.19
C SER A 300 -51.14 -34.58 5.93
N ILE A 301 -51.60 -33.33 5.89
CA ILE A 301 -52.88 -32.93 6.49
C ILE A 301 -54.07 -33.62 5.79
N LYS A 302 -54.04 -33.78 4.44
CA LYS A 302 -55.07 -34.48 3.69
C LYS A 302 -55.10 -35.94 4.07
N LEU A 303 -53.93 -36.60 4.18
CA LEU A 303 -53.82 -38.01 4.62
C LEU A 303 -54.32 -38.25 6.01
N ASP A 304 -54.00 -37.34 6.98
CA ASP A 304 -54.51 -37.42 8.36
C ASP A 304 -56.04 -37.31 8.40
N LYS A 305 -56.65 -36.40 7.63
CA LYS A 305 -58.09 -36.27 7.51
C LYS A 305 -58.73 -37.52 6.90
N ILE A 306 -58.15 -38.12 5.90
CA ILE A 306 -58.64 -39.36 5.27
C ILE A 306 -58.51 -40.53 6.25
N SER A 307 -57.37 -40.66 6.95
CA SER A 307 -57.18 -41.70 7.95
C SER A 307 -58.20 -41.61 9.10
N LYS A 308 -58.47 -40.43 9.61
CA LYS A 308 -59.48 -40.19 10.67
C LYS A 308 -60.90 -40.59 10.19
N LEU A 309 -61.25 -40.37 8.92
CA LEU A 309 -62.52 -40.77 8.35
C LEU A 309 -62.61 -42.32 8.17
N VAL A 310 -61.52 -42.97 7.79
CA VAL A 310 -61.47 -44.43 7.60
C VAL A 310 -61.51 -45.20 8.92
N TYR A 311 -60.79 -44.69 9.95
CA TYR A 311 -60.68 -45.38 11.25
C TYR A 311 -61.73 -44.98 12.28
N SER A 312 -62.70 -44.13 11.93
CA SER A 312 -63.85 -43.89 12.85
C SER A 312 -64.66 -45.17 13.00
N GLN A 313 -64.90 -45.62 14.23
CA GLN A 313 -65.44 -46.91 14.62
C GLN A 313 -66.96 -47.18 14.31
N ASP A 314 -67.57 -46.45 13.41
CA ASP A 314 -68.96 -46.61 13.05
C ASP A 314 -69.12 -47.65 11.93
N THR A 315 -69.66 -48.82 12.22
CA THR A 315 -69.71 -50.01 11.34
C THR A 315 -70.99 -50.16 10.54
N THR A 316 -71.83 -49.17 10.35
CA THR A 316 -73.05 -49.21 9.56
C THR A 316 -72.77 -48.90 8.07
N THR A 317 -73.45 -49.61 7.16
CA THR A 317 -73.30 -49.47 5.69
C THR A 317 -73.60 -48.04 5.23
N VAL A 318 -74.45 -47.29 5.90
CA VAL A 318 -74.76 -45.92 5.63
C VAL A 318 -73.55 -45.02 5.96
N SER A 319 -72.85 -45.35 7.04
CA SER A 319 -71.60 -44.65 7.44
C SER A 319 -70.47 -44.81 6.42
N VAL A 320 -70.33 -45.96 5.80
CA VAL A 320 -69.27 -46.22 4.77
C VAL A 320 -69.51 -45.39 3.51
N ALA A 321 -70.76 -45.26 3.08
CA ALA A 321 -71.09 -44.47 1.86
C ALA A 321 -70.86 -42.98 2.12
N SER A 322 -71.21 -42.45 3.27
CA SER A 322 -70.97 -41.05 3.64
C SER A 322 -69.47 -40.72 3.82
N LYS A 323 -68.69 -41.71 4.33
CA LYS A 323 -67.22 -41.59 4.42
C LYS A 323 -66.57 -41.59 3.05
N LEU A 324 -67.00 -42.46 2.12
CA LEU A 324 -66.52 -42.47 0.72
C LEU A 324 -66.84 -41.18 0.01
N ASP A 325 -67.99 -40.58 0.20
CA ASP A 325 -68.37 -39.30 -0.41
C ASP A 325 -67.54 -38.12 0.17
N SER A 326 -67.23 -38.16 1.48
CA SER A 326 -66.36 -37.19 2.13
C SER A 326 -64.90 -37.31 1.63
N ILE A 327 -64.38 -38.53 1.45
CA ILE A 327 -63.07 -38.77 0.88
C ILE A 327 -63.00 -38.30 -0.59
N ARG A 328 -64.06 -38.58 -1.35
CA ARG A 328 -64.17 -38.12 -2.76
C ARG A 328 -64.17 -36.60 -2.86
N LYS A 329 -64.85 -35.86 -1.99
CA LYS A 329 -64.82 -34.38 -1.93
C LYS A 329 -63.49 -33.83 -1.56
N ILE A 330 -62.70 -34.48 -0.68
CA ILE A 330 -61.34 -34.05 -0.31
C ILE A 330 -60.38 -34.24 -1.51
N ILE A 331 -60.49 -35.37 -2.24
CA ILE A 331 -59.67 -35.65 -3.41
C ILE A 331 -59.99 -34.72 -4.60
N ILE A 332 -61.28 -34.43 -4.85
CA ILE A 332 -61.71 -33.53 -5.95
C ILE A 332 -61.28 -32.10 -5.69
N LYS A 333 -61.47 -31.57 -4.45
CA LYS A 333 -60.99 -30.25 -4.10
C LYS A 333 -59.46 -30.04 -4.20
N GLY A 334 -58.70 -31.12 -4.19
CA GLY A 334 -57.25 -31.11 -4.36
C GLY A 334 -56.77 -31.18 -5.80
N LYS A 335 -57.69 -31.38 -6.79
CA LYS A 335 -57.37 -31.33 -8.24
C LYS A 335 -57.74 -29.99 -8.90
N GLU A 336 -58.43 -29.09 -8.18
CA GLU A 336 -58.86 -27.79 -8.68
C GLU A 336 -57.99 -26.62 -8.14
N GLN A 337 -56.95 -26.92 -7.37
CA GLN A 337 -55.88 -25.99 -6.95
C GLN A 337 -54.53 -26.41 -7.58
#